data_55c37278eca7bf284eed349ef392e985
#
_entry.id   55c37278eca7bf284eed349ef392e985
#
_cell.length_a   1.000
_cell.length_b   1.000
_cell.length_c   1.000
_cell.angle_alpha   90.00
_cell.angle_beta   90.00
_cell.angle_gamma   90.00
#
_symmetry.space_group_name_H-M   'P 1'
#
loop_
_entity.id
_entity.type
_entity.pdbx_description
1 polymer ?
#
loop_
_entity_poly.entity_id
_entity_poly.type
_entity_poly.pdbx_seq_one_letter_code
_entity_poly.pdbx_strand_id
1 'polypeptide(L)'
;MTVTPLLLHKCQSESLRLLQRNLTPHGIMAASRTPAAEERHYTRVFGRDTGICALGMSLSGDATLLQGAINGLHTLARHQADNGQIPKYVEAEKADSDFWYLGCIDATLWWLIAVDFVTKRAPEQRLAQRLQENIARALTWLACQEHPRLFLLQQNEASDWADIMPRSGFVLYTNALWYHVKQRYRLSHADETKYHFNHLFYPY
;
A
#
# COMPACT_ATOMS: atom_id res chain seq x y z
N MET A 1 -0.61 21.03 -24.73
CA MET A 1 -1.90 21.41 -24.11
C MET A 1 -1.61 22.13 -22.80
N THR A 2 -2.09 23.34 -22.66
CA THR A 2 -1.93 24.10 -21.43
C THR A 2 -2.98 23.62 -20.42
N VAL A 3 -2.55 23.13 -19.25
CA VAL A 3 -3.45 22.70 -18.18
C VAL A 3 -4.10 23.96 -17.60
N THR A 4 -5.42 24.07 -17.69
CA THR A 4 -6.16 25.22 -17.15
C THR A 4 -6.61 24.95 -15.70
N PRO A 5 -6.76 26.01 -14.84
CA PRO A 5 -7.29 25.83 -13.49
C PRO A 5 -8.64 25.12 -13.44
N LEU A 6 -9.51 25.39 -14.43
CA LEU A 6 -10.82 24.72 -14.56
C LEU A 6 -10.69 23.22 -14.77
N LEU A 7 -9.74 22.79 -15.62
CA LEU A 7 -9.48 21.36 -15.86
C LEU A 7 -8.97 20.66 -14.60
N LEU A 8 -8.04 21.28 -13.87
CA LEU A 8 -7.54 20.76 -12.60
C LEU A 8 -8.66 20.59 -11.58
N HIS A 9 -9.51 21.61 -11.41
CA HIS A 9 -10.65 21.53 -10.50
C HIS A 9 -11.64 20.41 -10.90
N LYS A 10 -11.92 20.27 -12.19
CA LYS A 10 -12.76 19.18 -12.69
C LYS A 10 -12.14 17.81 -12.40
N CYS A 11 -10.85 17.62 -12.69
CA CYS A 11 -10.15 16.36 -12.39
C CYS A 11 -10.18 16.02 -10.90
N GLN A 12 -9.94 17.00 -10.03
CA GLN A 12 -10.03 16.82 -8.59
C GLN A 12 -11.44 16.40 -8.15
N SER A 13 -12.46 17.11 -8.61
CA SER A 13 -13.86 16.83 -8.26
C SER A 13 -14.29 15.42 -8.70
N GLU A 14 -13.93 15.00 -9.92
CA GLU A 14 -14.26 13.66 -10.43
C GLU A 14 -13.48 12.56 -9.68
N SER A 15 -12.22 12.83 -9.32
CA SER A 15 -11.43 11.90 -8.50
C SER A 15 -12.04 11.69 -7.12
N LEU A 16 -12.48 12.75 -6.44
CA LEU A 16 -13.15 12.67 -5.15
C LEU A 16 -14.48 11.90 -5.25
N ARG A 17 -15.29 12.16 -6.29
CA ARG A 17 -16.52 11.42 -6.55
C ARG A 17 -16.27 9.93 -6.78
N LEU A 18 -15.20 9.59 -7.49
CA LEU A 18 -14.82 8.19 -7.72
C LEU A 18 -14.45 7.51 -6.41
N LEU A 19 -13.62 8.14 -5.58
CA LEU A 19 -13.26 7.63 -4.26
C LEU A 19 -14.49 7.42 -3.38
N GLN A 20 -15.40 8.41 -3.30
CA GLN A 20 -16.64 8.31 -2.54
C GLN A 20 -17.55 7.17 -3.03
N ARG A 21 -17.66 6.97 -4.36
CA ARG A 21 -18.44 5.88 -4.96
C ARG A 21 -17.91 4.50 -4.58
N ASN A 22 -16.59 4.37 -4.48
CA ASN A 22 -15.94 3.09 -4.20
C ASN A 22 -15.75 2.83 -2.69
N LEU A 23 -16.19 3.76 -1.85
CA LEU A 23 -16.06 3.64 -0.41
C LEU A 23 -17.03 2.61 0.15
N THR A 24 -16.55 1.79 1.09
CA THR A 24 -17.33 0.83 1.87
C THR A 24 -17.04 1.01 3.36
N PRO A 25 -17.81 0.41 4.27
CA PRO A 25 -17.50 0.39 5.70
C PRO A 25 -16.13 -0.23 6.02
N HIS A 26 -15.60 -1.05 5.13
CA HIS A 26 -14.33 -1.77 5.30
C HIS A 26 -13.13 -1.09 4.63
N GLY A 27 -13.34 0.01 3.93
CA GLY A 27 -12.31 0.72 3.16
C GLY A 27 -12.73 0.96 1.72
N ILE A 28 -11.77 1.14 0.83
CA ILE A 28 -12.03 1.44 -0.58
C ILE A 28 -11.90 0.20 -1.46
N MET A 29 -12.86 0.00 -2.36
CA MET A 29 -12.76 -1.03 -3.41
C MET A 29 -11.80 -0.56 -4.51
N ALA A 30 -11.11 -1.51 -5.15
CA ALA A 30 -10.20 -1.22 -6.26
C ALA A 30 -10.94 -0.73 -7.52
N ALA A 31 -12.20 -1.13 -7.71
CA ALA A 31 -13.05 -0.65 -8.81
C ALA A 31 -14.49 -0.43 -8.37
N SER A 32 -15.21 0.43 -9.12
CA SER A 32 -16.66 0.59 -8.94
C SER A 32 -17.40 -0.71 -9.30
N ARG A 33 -18.50 -0.98 -8.59
CA ARG A 33 -19.32 -2.19 -8.83
C ARG A 33 -19.87 -2.19 -10.25
N THR A 34 -19.45 -3.17 -11.01
CA THR A 34 -19.97 -3.54 -12.34
C THR A 34 -19.88 -5.05 -12.46
N PRO A 35 -20.68 -5.72 -13.30
CA PRO A 35 -20.57 -7.16 -13.50
C PRO A 35 -19.14 -7.61 -13.83
N ALA A 36 -18.44 -6.88 -14.69
CA ALA A 36 -17.06 -7.19 -15.05
C ALA A 36 -16.08 -6.99 -13.88
N ALA A 37 -16.29 -6.01 -13.01
CA ALA A 37 -15.45 -5.79 -11.83
C ALA A 37 -15.70 -6.87 -10.76
N GLU A 38 -16.92 -7.32 -10.61
CA GLU A 38 -17.31 -8.41 -9.69
C GLU A 38 -16.72 -9.74 -10.17
N GLU A 39 -16.87 -10.08 -11.44
CA GLU A 39 -16.29 -11.28 -12.06
C GLU A 39 -14.78 -11.34 -11.89
N ARG A 40 -14.09 -10.20 -12.02
CA ARG A 40 -12.64 -10.07 -11.86
C ARG A 40 -12.19 -9.82 -10.41
N HIS A 41 -13.11 -9.83 -9.46
CA HIS A 41 -12.85 -9.64 -8.03
C HIS A 41 -12.27 -8.27 -7.65
N TYR A 42 -12.47 -7.21 -8.46
CA TYR A 42 -11.97 -5.86 -8.18
C TYR A 42 -12.87 -5.06 -7.21
N THR A 43 -13.96 -5.62 -6.74
CA THR A 43 -14.82 -5.01 -5.70
C THR A 43 -14.38 -5.34 -4.27
N ARG A 44 -13.12 -5.77 -4.10
CA ARG A 44 -12.49 -6.10 -2.82
C ARG A 44 -11.58 -4.96 -2.34
N VAL A 45 -11.17 -5.02 -1.08
CA VAL A 45 -10.21 -4.10 -0.46
C VAL A 45 -8.80 -4.61 -0.73
N PHE A 46 -8.11 -4.02 -1.70
CA PHE A 46 -6.74 -4.41 -2.06
C PHE A 46 -5.71 -3.67 -1.21
N GLY A 47 -4.63 -4.35 -0.80
CA GLY A 47 -3.59 -3.79 0.05
C GLY A 47 -2.86 -2.60 -0.59
N ARG A 48 -2.38 -2.75 -1.82
CA ARG A 48 -1.72 -1.67 -2.57
C ARG A 48 -2.66 -0.52 -2.86
N ASP A 49 -3.85 -0.81 -3.40
CA ASP A 49 -4.83 0.22 -3.79
C ASP A 49 -5.28 1.03 -2.58
N THR A 50 -5.58 0.36 -1.46
CA THR A 50 -5.90 1.03 -0.19
C THR A 50 -4.75 1.92 0.27
N GLY A 51 -3.51 1.43 0.24
CA GLY A 51 -2.34 2.20 0.63
C GLY A 51 -2.19 3.48 -0.19
N ILE A 52 -2.25 3.38 -1.52
CA ILE A 52 -2.12 4.53 -2.41
C ILE A 52 -3.31 5.50 -2.27
N CYS A 53 -4.54 4.97 -2.29
CA CYS A 53 -5.75 5.79 -2.14
C CYS A 53 -5.81 6.51 -0.81
N ALA A 54 -5.35 5.89 0.29
CA ALA A 54 -5.33 6.50 1.63
C ALA A 54 -4.53 7.81 1.67
N LEU A 55 -3.47 7.95 0.86
CA LEU A 55 -2.72 9.19 0.75
C LEU A 55 -3.62 10.32 0.22
N GLY A 56 -4.29 10.09 -0.91
CA GLY A 56 -5.20 11.07 -1.52
C GLY A 56 -6.44 11.33 -0.67
N MET A 57 -7.03 10.30 -0.07
CA MET A 57 -8.20 10.40 0.80
C MET A 57 -7.90 11.26 2.04
N SER A 58 -6.73 11.10 2.67
CA SER A 58 -6.32 11.90 3.82
C SER A 58 -5.94 13.36 3.48
N LEU A 59 -5.66 13.65 2.21
CA LEU A 59 -5.39 14.99 1.70
C LEU A 59 -6.64 15.72 1.20
N SER A 60 -7.74 15.00 1.01
CA SER A 60 -8.95 15.52 0.37
C SER A 60 -9.68 16.63 1.16
N GLY A 61 -9.47 16.68 2.48
CA GLY A 61 -10.27 17.51 3.39
C GLY A 61 -11.66 16.93 3.69
N ASP A 62 -12.03 15.80 3.11
CA ASP A 62 -13.30 15.10 3.34
C ASP A 62 -13.15 14.11 4.50
N ALA A 63 -13.91 14.35 5.60
CA ALA A 63 -13.85 13.50 6.79
C ALA A 63 -14.32 12.06 6.53
N THR A 64 -15.25 11.86 5.60
CA THR A 64 -15.76 10.53 5.22
C THR A 64 -14.67 9.73 4.48
N LEU A 65 -13.96 10.37 3.57
CA LEU A 65 -12.84 9.75 2.88
C LEU A 65 -11.70 9.44 3.85
N LEU A 66 -11.35 10.37 4.75
CA LEU A 66 -10.34 10.10 5.78
C LEU A 66 -10.72 8.89 6.64
N GLN A 67 -11.97 8.83 7.11
CA GLN A 67 -12.45 7.67 7.88
C GLN A 67 -12.39 6.39 7.07
N GLY A 68 -12.72 6.45 5.79
CA GLY A 68 -12.60 5.30 4.89
C GLY A 68 -11.18 4.81 4.68
N ALA A 69 -10.21 5.73 4.60
CA ALA A 69 -8.79 5.38 4.57
C ALA A 69 -8.38 4.63 5.85
N ILE A 70 -8.75 5.16 7.00
CA ILE A 70 -8.47 4.55 8.32
C ILE A 70 -9.11 3.15 8.41
N ASN A 71 -10.37 3.03 7.99
CA ASN A 71 -11.08 1.75 7.99
C ASN A 71 -10.38 0.71 7.10
N GLY A 72 -9.95 1.09 5.89
CA GLY A 72 -9.22 0.21 4.98
C GLY A 72 -7.91 -0.29 5.58
N LEU A 73 -7.13 0.61 6.19
CA LEU A 73 -5.87 0.25 6.86
C LEU A 73 -6.11 -0.70 8.05
N HIS A 74 -7.18 -0.50 8.83
CA HIS A 74 -7.57 -1.42 9.90
C HIS A 74 -8.07 -2.75 9.37
N THR A 75 -8.84 -2.76 8.27
CA THR A 75 -9.31 -4.01 7.65
C THR A 75 -8.13 -4.86 7.22
N LEU A 76 -7.16 -4.30 6.53
CA LEU A 76 -5.95 -5.01 6.14
C LEU A 76 -5.15 -5.52 7.35
N ALA A 77 -5.01 -4.72 8.41
CA ALA A 77 -4.33 -5.11 9.64
C ALA A 77 -5.01 -6.29 10.36
N ARG A 78 -6.35 -6.33 10.39
CA ARG A 78 -7.09 -7.44 10.99
C ARG A 78 -6.92 -8.77 10.25
N HIS A 79 -6.60 -8.70 8.96
CA HIS A 79 -6.36 -9.86 8.11
C HIS A 79 -4.88 -10.10 7.82
N GLN A 80 -3.99 -9.45 8.59
CA GLN A 80 -2.55 -9.67 8.49
C GLN A 80 -2.21 -11.12 8.81
N ALA A 81 -1.40 -11.76 7.99
CA ALA A 81 -0.92 -13.12 8.22
C ALA A 81 -0.07 -13.22 9.50
N ASP A 82 0.04 -14.40 10.07
CA ASP A 82 0.83 -14.66 11.29
C ASP A 82 2.31 -14.31 11.12
N ASN A 83 2.84 -14.45 9.91
CA ASN A 83 4.22 -14.04 9.57
C ASN A 83 4.40 -12.52 9.43
N GLY A 84 3.33 -11.74 9.46
CA GLY A 84 3.37 -10.28 9.36
C GLY A 84 3.05 -9.69 7.98
N GLN A 85 2.82 -10.52 6.98
CA GLN A 85 2.46 -10.06 5.63
C GLN A 85 1.06 -9.43 5.60
N ILE A 86 0.91 -8.31 4.90
CA ILE A 86 -0.39 -7.71 4.59
C ILE A 86 -0.96 -8.39 3.34
N PRO A 87 -2.26 -8.76 3.32
CA PRO A 87 -2.84 -9.49 2.20
C PRO A 87 -2.87 -8.66 0.91
N LYS A 88 -2.87 -9.35 -0.22
CA LYS A 88 -3.12 -8.76 -1.54
C LYS A 88 -4.47 -8.06 -1.55
N TYR A 89 -5.50 -8.76 -1.11
CA TYR A 89 -6.83 -8.19 -0.90
C TYR A 89 -7.60 -8.91 0.21
N VAL A 90 -8.66 -8.27 0.67
CA VAL A 90 -9.60 -8.79 1.64
C VAL A 90 -11.01 -8.73 1.06
N GLU A 91 -11.76 -9.83 1.17
CA GLU A 91 -13.20 -9.89 0.96
C GLU A 91 -13.88 -9.77 2.34
N ALA A 92 -14.02 -8.54 2.83
CA ALA A 92 -14.35 -8.27 4.21
C ALA A 92 -15.70 -8.84 4.67
N GLU A 93 -16.69 -8.97 3.76
CA GLU A 93 -18.00 -9.57 4.05
C GLU A 93 -17.92 -11.07 4.32
N LYS A 94 -16.93 -11.75 3.74
CA LYS A 94 -16.70 -13.20 3.91
C LYS A 94 -15.60 -13.52 4.92
N ALA A 95 -14.98 -12.50 5.51
CA ALA A 95 -13.80 -12.64 6.36
C ALA A 95 -12.67 -13.44 5.68
N ASP A 96 -12.55 -13.34 4.36
CA ASP A 96 -11.58 -14.03 3.54
C ASP A 96 -10.47 -13.08 3.07
N SER A 97 -9.26 -13.60 2.95
CA SER A 97 -8.09 -12.84 2.53
C SER A 97 -7.20 -13.64 1.61
N ASP A 98 -6.66 -12.99 0.59
CA ASP A 98 -5.77 -13.59 -0.38
C ASP A 98 -4.37 -12.97 -0.27
N PHE A 99 -3.37 -13.83 -0.17
CA PHE A 99 -1.97 -13.45 -0.12
C PHE A 99 -1.27 -13.66 -1.45
N TRP A 100 -2.01 -14.11 -2.48
CA TRP A 100 -1.42 -14.58 -3.72
C TRP A 100 -0.35 -15.65 -3.45
N TYR A 101 -0.10 -16.58 -4.35
CA TYR A 101 0.72 -17.75 -4.07
C TYR A 101 2.20 -17.45 -3.70
N LEU A 102 2.74 -16.29 -4.08
CA LEU A 102 4.08 -15.84 -3.74
C LEU A 102 4.13 -14.58 -2.87
N GLY A 103 2.97 -14.10 -2.46
CA GLY A 103 2.81 -12.85 -1.70
C GLY A 103 2.88 -11.61 -2.58
N CYS A 104 2.16 -10.57 -2.18
CA CYS A 104 2.24 -9.23 -2.76
C CYS A 104 3.07 -8.36 -1.82
N ILE A 105 4.37 -8.31 -2.05
CA ILE A 105 5.30 -7.58 -1.17
C ILE A 105 4.97 -6.09 -1.11
N ASP A 106 4.49 -5.53 -2.21
CA ASP A 106 4.12 -4.13 -2.31
C ASP A 106 2.86 -3.77 -1.51
N ALA A 107 1.95 -4.71 -1.26
CA ALA A 107 0.81 -4.48 -0.38
C ALA A 107 1.28 -4.12 1.04
N THR A 108 2.25 -4.84 1.58
CA THR A 108 2.83 -4.57 2.89
C THR A 108 3.60 -3.24 2.92
N LEU A 109 4.38 -2.95 1.89
CA LEU A 109 5.12 -1.69 1.78
C LEU A 109 4.19 -0.49 1.69
N TRP A 110 3.19 -0.52 0.84
CA TRP A 110 2.21 0.56 0.71
C TRP A 110 1.35 0.73 1.95
N TRP A 111 0.99 -0.36 2.62
CA TRP A 111 0.26 -0.28 3.88
C TRP A 111 1.08 0.46 4.95
N LEU A 112 2.36 0.14 5.13
CA LEU A 112 3.26 0.84 6.06
C LEU A 112 3.39 2.32 5.71
N ILE A 113 3.60 2.65 4.44
CA ILE A 113 3.70 4.04 3.96
C ILE A 113 2.41 4.81 4.29
N ALA A 114 1.26 4.20 4.02
CA ALA A 114 -0.04 4.83 4.27
C ALA A 114 -0.32 5.02 5.77
N VAL A 115 0.02 4.04 6.62
CA VAL A 115 -0.13 4.17 8.08
C VAL A 115 0.69 5.34 8.61
N ASP A 116 1.96 5.47 8.22
CA ASP A 116 2.79 6.62 8.62
C ASP A 116 2.22 7.95 8.11
N PHE A 117 1.80 7.99 6.85
CA PHE A 117 1.27 9.20 6.23
C PHE A 117 -0.03 9.66 6.88
N VAL A 118 -1.01 8.77 7.02
CA VAL A 118 -2.32 9.08 7.64
C VAL A 118 -2.15 9.45 9.11
N THR A 119 -1.26 8.78 9.85
CA THR A 119 -0.95 9.14 11.25
C THR A 119 -0.48 10.60 11.38
N LYS A 120 0.32 11.08 10.45
CA LYS A 120 0.81 12.47 10.45
C LYS A 120 -0.26 13.49 10.05
N ARG A 121 -1.22 13.08 9.26
CA ARG A 121 -2.34 13.94 8.81
C ARG A 121 -3.47 14.01 9.82
N ALA A 122 -3.71 12.94 10.55
CA ALA A 122 -4.76 12.82 11.54
C ALA A 122 -4.21 12.26 12.87
N PRO A 123 -3.33 13.01 13.57
CA PRO A 123 -2.65 12.53 14.78
C PRO A 123 -3.63 12.20 15.92
N GLU A 124 -4.78 12.84 15.96
CA GLU A 124 -5.86 12.58 16.92
C GLU A 124 -6.42 11.15 16.82
N GLN A 125 -6.30 10.50 15.66
CA GLN A 125 -6.76 9.14 15.44
C GLN A 125 -5.83 8.10 16.05
N ARG A 126 -4.62 8.47 16.42
CA ARG A 126 -3.60 7.58 17.02
C ARG A 126 -3.39 6.28 16.25
N LEU A 127 -3.50 6.34 14.90
CA LEU A 127 -3.52 5.16 14.04
C LEU A 127 -2.27 4.28 14.23
N ALA A 128 -1.06 4.85 14.20
CA ALA A 128 0.17 4.10 14.41
C ALA A 128 0.23 3.44 15.79
N GLN A 129 -0.28 4.09 16.83
CA GLN A 129 -0.34 3.50 18.18
C GLN A 129 -1.28 2.28 18.21
N ARG A 130 -2.44 2.40 17.57
CA ARG A 130 -3.44 1.32 17.51
C ARG A 130 -2.96 0.12 16.68
N LEU A 131 -2.08 0.35 15.70
CA LEU A 131 -1.54 -0.66 14.79
C LEU A 131 -0.08 -1.03 15.11
N GLN A 132 0.43 -0.70 16.30
CA GLN A 132 1.84 -0.86 16.65
C GLN A 132 2.34 -2.31 16.47
N GLU A 133 1.58 -3.29 16.89
CA GLU A 133 1.94 -4.71 16.74
C GLU A 133 1.93 -5.16 15.28
N ASN A 134 0.93 -4.71 14.52
CA ASN A 134 0.85 -5.00 13.09
C ASN A 134 2.04 -4.39 12.33
N ILE A 135 2.41 -3.15 12.64
CA ILE A 135 3.57 -2.47 12.07
C ILE A 135 4.84 -3.26 12.37
N ALA A 136 5.06 -3.65 13.63
CA ALA A 136 6.26 -4.40 14.03
C ALA A 136 6.36 -5.74 13.27
N ARG A 137 5.27 -6.50 13.16
CA ARG A 137 5.24 -7.76 12.41
C ARG A 137 5.49 -7.54 10.91
N ALA A 138 4.90 -6.51 10.31
CA ALA A 138 5.09 -6.18 8.90
C ALA A 138 6.55 -5.81 8.60
N LEU A 139 7.19 -5.01 9.46
CA LEU A 139 8.61 -4.65 9.33
C LEU A 139 9.51 -5.88 9.50
N THR A 140 9.21 -6.76 10.45
CA THR A 140 9.96 -8.01 10.63
C THR A 140 9.84 -8.91 9.41
N TRP A 141 8.64 -9.08 8.85
CA TRP A 141 8.42 -9.89 7.66
C TRP A 141 9.23 -9.37 6.46
N LEU A 142 9.29 -8.05 6.26
CA LEU A 142 10.10 -7.44 5.20
C LEU A 142 11.60 -7.62 5.48
N ALA A 143 12.04 -7.39 6.70
CA ALA A 143 13.45 -7.54 7.07
C ALA A 143 13.98 -8.98 6.85
N CYS A 144 13.14 -10.00 7.02
CA CYS A 144 13.50 -11.39 6.71
C CYS A 144 13.74 -11.65 5.21
N GLN A 145 13.31 -10.76 4.33
CA GLN A 145 13.50 -10.85 2.89
C GLN A 145 14.62 -9.92 2.39
N GLU A 146 15.25 -9.19 3.30
CA GLU A 146 16.34 -8.29 2.97
C GLU A 146 17.67 -9.05 2.78
N HIS A 147 18.39 -8.73 1.71
CA HIS A 147 19.70 -9.29 1.47
C HIS A 147 20.72 -8.73 2.49
N PRO A 148 21.51 -9.59 3.19
CA PRO A 148 22.30 -9.19 4.37
C PRO A 148 23.49 -8.26 4.07
N ARG A 149 23.87 -8.08 2.81
CA ARG A 149 24.99 -7.21 2.40
C ARG A 149 24.55 -6.04 1.55
N LEU A 150 23.48 -6.18 0.78
CA LEU A 150 22.98 -5.13 -0.12
C LEU A 150 21.87 -4.30 0.53
N PHE A 151 21.25 -4.83 1.59
CA PHE A 151 20.14 -4.18 2.26
C PHE A 151 18.98 -3.84 1.32
N LEU A 152 18.82 -4.66 0.27
CA LEU A 152 17.75 -4.62 -0.71
C LEU A 152 16.80 -5.79 -0.48
N LEU A 153 15.50 -5.56 -0.66
CA LEU A 153 14.51 -6.62 -0.63
C LEU A 153 14.62 -7.50 -1.87
N GLN A 154 14.57 -8.80 -1.66
CA GLN A 154 14.35 -9.79 -2.70
C GLN A 154 12.87 -10.12 -2.76
N GLN A 155 12.31 -10.17 -3.96
CA GLN A 155 10.93 -10.60 -4.16
C GLN A 155 10.85 -11.85 -5.03
N ASN A 156 9.79 -12.60 -4.82
CA ASN A 156 9.42 -13.70 -5.68
C ASN A 156 8.84 -13.20 -7.01
N GLU A 157 8.75 -14.09 -7.99
CA GLU A 157 8.05 -13.84 -9.24
C GLU A 157 6.60 -13.39 -8.98
N ALA A 158 6.11 -12.46 -9.79
CA ALA A 158 4.73 -11.95 -9.72
C ALA A 158 4.31 -11.38 -8.33
N SER A 159 5.26 -10.92 -7.52
CA SER A 159 5.04 -10.51 -6.14
C SER A 159 4.79 -9.00 -5.93
N ASP A 160 4.52 -8.26 -7.00
CA ASP A 160 4.18 -6.83 -6.95
C ASP A 160 2.99 -6.51 -7.88
N TRP A 161 2.77 -5.23 -8.21
CA TRP A 161 1.68 -4.80 -9.09
C TRP A 161 1.68 -5.47 -10.46
N ALA A 162 2.84 -5.89 -10.95
CA ALA A 162 3.00 -6.59 -12.23
C ALA A 162 2.90 -8.11 -12.04
N ASP A 163 1.81 -8.56 -11.45
CA ASP A 163 1.55 -9.93 -11.01
C ASP A 163 1.42 -10.98 -12.14
N ILE A 164 1.47 -10.55 -13.40
CA ILE A 164 1.55 -11.42 -14.58
C ILE A 164 2.94 -11.44 -15.22
N MET A 165 3.90 -10.70 -14.68
CA MET A 165 5.25 -10.60 -15.24
C MET A 165 6.25 -11.46 -14.44
N PRO A 166 7.09 -12.25 -15.10
CA PRO A 166 8.04 -13.16 -14.44
C PRO A 166 9.28 -12.40 -13.95
N ARG A 167 9.10 -11.39 -13.08
CA ARG A 167 10.22 -10.67 -12.49
C ARG A 167 10.35 -10.99 -11.01
N SER A 168 11.58 -11.33 -10.63
CA SER A 168 11.95 -11.74 -9.28
C SER A 168 13.30 -11.16 -8.88
N GLY A 169 13.73 -11.42 -7.66
CA GLY A 169 14.99 -10.92 -7.12
C GLY A 169 14.90 -9.45 -6.73
N PHE A 170 15.90 -8.67 -7.08
CA PHE A 170 15.93 -7.24 -6.78
C PHE A 170 15.16 -6.44 -7.84
N VAL A 171 14.07 -5.82 -7.45
CA VAL A 171 13.22 -5.00 -8.32
C VAL A 171 13.27 -3.55 -7.85
N LEU A 172 13.53 -2.61 -8.77
CA LEU A 172 13.65 -1.18 -8.46
C LEU A 172 12.43 -0.63 -7.72
N TYR A 173 11.23 -0.91 -8.22
CA TYR A 173 9.98 -0.48 -7.62
C TYR A 173 9.88 -0.86 -6.14
N THR A 174 10.09 -2.13 -5.83
CA THR A 174 10.03 -2.68 -4.48
C THR A 174 11.09 -2.05 -3.57
N ASN A 175 12.30 -1.87 -4.09
CA ASN A 175 13.40 -1.32 -3.30
C ASN A 175 13.31 0.21 -3.10
N ALA A 176 12.69 0.93 -4.02
CA ALA A 176 12.34 2.34 -3.80
C ALA A 176 11.32 2.51 -2.66
N LEU A 177 10.29 1.65 -2.61
CA LEU A 177 9.33 1.63 -1.51
C LEU A 177 10.00 1.21 -0.18
N TRP A 178 10.89 0.21 -0.22
CA TRP A 178 11.63 -0.22 0.96
C TRP A 178 12.52 0.87 1.54
N TYR A 179 13.27 1.56 0.68
CA TYR A 179 14.05 2.72 1.12
C TYR A 179 13.16 3.76 1.80
N HIS A 180 12.00 4.08 1.21
CA HIS A 180 11.05 5.02 1.82
C HIS A 180 10.57 4.53 3.19
N VAL A 181 10.20 3.24 3.32
CA VAL A 181 9.80 2.64 4.61
C VAL A 181 10.93 2.74 5.63
N LYS A 182 12.18 2.41 5.26
CA LYS A 182 13.34 2.55 6.17
C LYS A 182 13.48 3.98 6.69
N GLN A 183 13.37 4.97 5.82
CA GLN A 183 13.43 6.39 6.19
C GLN A 183 12.29 6.77 7.16
N ARG A 184 11.07 6.31 6.91
CA ARG A 184 9.88 6.67 7.71
C ARG A 184 9.92 6.03 9.10
N TYR A 185 10.33 4.78 9.19
CA TYR A 185 10.38 4.01 10.44
C TYR A 185 11.76 4.01 11.11
N ARG A 186 12.71 4.79 10.58
CA ARG A 186 14.08 4.95 11.11
C ARG A 186 14.79 3.60 11.28
N LEU A 187 14.65 2.74 10.28
CA LEU A 187 15.31 1.44 10.27
C LEU A 187 16.80 1.61 9.93
N SER A 188 17.61 0.65 10.35
CA SER A 188 19.03 0.58 10.02
C SER A 188 19.28 0.44 8.52
N HIS A 189 20.47 0.82 8.07
CA HIS A 189 20.96 0.62 6.70
C HIS A 189 20.13 1.30 5.60
N ALA A 190 19.43 2.42 5.92
CA ALA A 190 18.69 3.15 4.90
C ALA A 190 19.61 3.79 3.85
N ASP A 191 20.78 4.30 4.27
CA ASP A 191 21.76 4.95 3.37
C ASP A 191 22.45 3.91 2.48
N GLU A 192 22.76 2.72 2.99
CA GLU A 192 23.28 1.61 2.20
C GLU A 192 22.26 1.10 1.20
N THR A 193 20.98 1.01 1.59
CA THR A 193 19.89 0.68 0.65
C THR A 193 19.84 1.69 -0.49
N LYS A 194 19.90 3.00 -0.18
CA LYS A 194 19.95 4.07 -1.18
C LYS A 194 21.17 3.96 -2.08
N TYR A 195 22.34 3.71 -1.50
CA TYR A 195 23.57 3.54 -2.25
C TYR A 195 23.44 2.39 -3.25
N HIS A 196 23.07 1.19 -2.79
CA HIS A 196 23.01 0.01 -3.63
C HIS A 196 21.92 0.13 -4.72
N PHE A 197 20.74 0.65 -4.38
CA PHE A 197 19.70 0.77 -5.38
C PHE A 197 20.05 1.82 -6.46
N ASN A 198 20.73 2.92 -6.11
CA ASN A 198 21.20 3.90 -7.10
C ASN A 198 22.28 3.34 -8.03
N HIS A 199 23.15 2.45 -7.52
CA HIS A 199 24.23 1.88 -8.34
C HIS A 199 23.80 0.69 -9.19
N LEU A 200 22.89 -0.14 -8.66
CA LEU A 200 22.47 -1.38 -9.35
C LEU A 200 21.37 -1.15 -10.38
N PHE A 201 20.56 -0.10 -10.21
CA PHE A 201 19.42 0.18 -11.10
C PHE A 201 19.64 1.42 -11.97
N TYR A 202 20.80 2.04 -11.92
CA TYR A 202 21.10 3.19 -12.76
C TYR A 202 21.35 2.73 -14.20
N PRO A 203 20.56 3.21 -15.18
CA PRO A 203 20.85 2.93 -16.58
C PRO A 203 22.11 3.72 -17.00
N TYR A 204 23.01 3.07 -17.66
CA TYR A 204 24.26 3.64 -18.19
C TYR A 204 24.03 4.83 -19.12
#